data_cda42f2f17dfa309ae0cd06d6b464a4b
#
_entry.id   cda42f2f17dfa309ae0cd06d6b464a4b
#
_cell.length_a   1.000
_cell.length_b   1.000
_cell.length_c   1.000
_cell.angle_alpha   90.00
_cell.angle_beta   90.00
_cell.angle_gamma   90.00
#
_symmetry.space_group_name_H-M   'P 1'
#
loop_
_entity.id
_entity.type
_entity.pdbx_description
1 polymer ?
#
loop_
_entity_poly.entity_id
_entity_poly.type
_entity_poly.pdbx_seq_one_letter_code
_entity_poly.pdbx_strand_id
1 'polypeptide(L)'
;TGKIRNTLQALAPLADQHEDVLKLLNSALLSPDNSRFATVVLASVVRHDTQLNLRLTCAGHPAPLIVRHDGSVETADTRGVLVGALPQFKARSFETTLEPGETCLLFTDGVTEARGGPLGGEIFGDQRLSEALAECLGMPAEAVVERIMMLTSQWVGRLPHDDIAVVAITAPRRTHLTAVDGHTAGRYTA
;
A
#
# COMPACT_ATOMS: atom_id res chain seq x y z
N THR A 1 1.06 -20.66 1.30
CA THR A 1 1.78 -19.48 1.88
C THR A 1 3.27 -19.77 2.09
N GLY A 2 3.69 -20.89 2.67
CA GLY A 2 5.11 -21.17 2.96
C GLY A 2 6.03 -21.17 1.74
N LYS A 3 5.62 -21.80 0.63
CA LYS A 3 6.41 -21.86 -0.60
C LYS A 3 6.66 -20.46 -1.18
N ILE A 4 5.64 -19.61 -1.22
CA ILE A 4 5.76 -18.21 -1.71
C ILE A 4 6.74 -17.44 -0.85
N ARG A 5 6.60 -17.49 0.48
CA ARG A 5 7.50 -16.80 1.42
C ARG A 5 8.95 -17.22 1.22
N ASN A 6 9.22 -18.52 1.18
CA ASN A 6 10.58 -19.04 1.02
C ASN A 6 11.20 -18.63 -0.33
N THR A 7 10.40 -18.67 -1.40
CA THR A 7 10.85 -18.24 -2.72
C THR A 7 11.17 -16.74 -2.71
N LEU A 8 10.31 -15.88 -2.16
CA LEU A 8 10.56 -14.43 -2.06
C LEU A 8 11.78 -14.12 -1.21
N GLN A 9 12.00 -14.82 -0.09
CA GLN A 9 13.19 -14.66 0.73
C GLN A 9 14.48 -15.01 -0.05
N ALA A 10 14.45 -16.08 -0.84
CA ALA A 10 15.58 -16.45 -1.69
C ALA A 10 15.85 -15.45 -2.83
N LEU A 11 14.82 -14.73 -3.28
CA LEU A 11 14.89 -13.71 -4.33
C LEU A 11 15.16 -12.30 -3.80
N ALA A 12 15.26 -12.11 -2.48
CA ALA A 12 15.53 -10.81 -1.87
C ALA A 12 16.75 -10.05 -2.46
N PRO A 13 17.86 -10.72 -2.88
CA PRO A 13 18.96 -10.04 -3.55
C PRO A 13 18.61 -9.42 -4.90
N LEU A 14 17.51 -9.83 -5.52
CA LEU A 14 17.00 -9.31 -6.80
C LEU A 14 15.84 -8.31 -6.60
N ALA A 15 15.64 -7.83 -5.39
CA ALA A 15 14.46 -7.02 -5.03
C ALA A 15 14.24 -5.78 -5.92
N ASP A 16 15.28 -5.22 -6.52
CA ASP A 16 15.18 -4.09 -7.46
C ASP A 16 14.71 -4.49 -8.86
N GLN A 17 14.69 -5.79 -9.17
CA GLN A 17 14.31 -6.34 -10.46
C GLN A 17 12.93 -7.01 -10.35
N HIS A 18 11.88 -6.22 -10.14
CA HIS A 18 10.51 -6.72 -9.87
C HIS A 18 10.04 -7.75 -10.90
N GLU A 19 10.28 -7.48 -12.19
CA GLU A 19 9.83 -8.38 -13.25
C GLU A 19 10.51 -9.76 -13.17
N ASP A 20 11.80 -9.80 -12.88
CA ASP A 20 12.56 -11.05 -12.77
C ASP A 20 12.16 -11.82 -11.50
N VAL A 21 11.96 -11.13 -10.39
CA VAL A 21 11.42 -11.72 -9.16
C VAL A 21 10.06 -12.38 -9.43
N LEU A 22 9.16 -11.67 -10.11
CA LEU A 22 7.82 -12.17 -10.42
C LEU A 22 7.85 -13.32 -11.45
N LYS A 23 8.74 -13.29 -12.45
CA LYS A 23 8.95 -14.40 -13.40
C LYS A 23 9.44 -15.67 -12.69
N LEU A 24 10.41 -15.53 -11.78
CA LEU A 24 10.94 -16.65 -11.02
C LEU A 24 9.88 -17.21 -10.06
N LEU A 25 9.12 -16.34 -9.39
CA LEU A 25 8.01 -16.75 -8.53
C LEU A 25 6.92 -17.46 -9.36
N ASN A 26 6.59 -16.94 -10.54
CA ASN A 26 5.64 -17.56 -11.47
C ASN A 26 6.09 -18.98 -11.83
N SER A 27 7.35 -19.14 -12.23
CA SER A 27 7.92 -20.44 -12.58
C SER A 27 7.90 -21.42 -11.38
N ALA A 28 8.12 -20.93 -10.18
CA ALA A 28 8.08 -21.75 -8.96
C ALA A 28 6.66 -22.23 -8.59
N LEU A 29 5.61 -21.47 -8.97
CA LEU A 29 4.21 -21.80 -8.69
C LEU A 29 3.56 -22.58 -9.82
N LEU A 30 4.01 -22.40 -11.07
CA LEU A 30 3.53 -23.19 -12.20
C LEU A 30 3.78 -24.68 -11.96
N SER A 31 2.70 -25.45 -12.00
CA SER A 31 2.75 -26.92 -11.92
C SER A 31 1.60 -27.50 -12.72
N PRO A 32 1.84 -28.56 -13.53
CA PRO A 32 0.78 -29.19 -14.34
C PRO A 32 -0.39 -29.72 -13.50
N ASP A 33 -0.10 -30.14 -12.27
CA ASP A 33 -1.07 -30.78 -11.37
C ASP A 33 -1.63 -29.83 -10.30
N ASN A 34 -1.27 -28.52 -10.32
CA ASN A 34 -1.56 -27.66 -9.21
C ASN A 34 -1.98 -26.26 -9.68
N SER A 35 -3.25 -25.98 -9.62
CA SER A 35 -3.87 -24.67 -9.90
C SER A 35 -3.60 -23.65 -8.76
N ARG A 36 -2.37 -23.57 -8.25
CA ARG A 36 -1.99 -22.57 -7.25
C ARG A 36 -1.55 -21.31 -7.93
N PHE A 37 -2.31 -20.29 -7.75
CA PHE A 37 -1.97 -18.92 -8.18
C PHE A 37 -1.96 -17.99 -6.98
N ALA A 38 -1.36 -16.83 -7.16
CA ALA A 38 -1.34 -15.78 -6.14
C ALA A 38 -1.42 -14.40 -6.80
N THR A 39 -2.03 -13.46 -6.08
CA THR A 39 -1.88 -12.04 -6.33
C THR A 39 -0.66 -11.52 -5.56
N VAL A 40 0.11 -10.63 -6.17
CA VAL A 40 1.32 -10.07 -5.55
C VAL A 40 1.42 -8.59 -5.90
N VAL A 41 1.77 -7.78 -4.92
CA VAL A 41 2.28 -6.43 -5.14
C VAL A 41 3.69 -6.32 -4.60
N LEU A 42 4.61 -5.80 -5.41
CA LEU A 42 5.98 -5.46 -5.02
C LEU A 42 6.10 -3.94 -4.97
N ALA A 43 6.74 -3.45 -3.91
CA ALA A 43 7.07 -2.04 -3.74
C ALA A 43 8.54 -1.91 -3.32
N SER A 44 9.37 -1.29 -4.16
CA SER A 44 10.70 -0.82 -3.78
C SER A 44 10.63 0.65 -3.40
N VAL A 45 11.28 1.00 -2.29
CA VAL A 45 11.27 2.35 -1.72
C VAL A 45 12.70 2.82 -1.53
N VAL A 46 13.06 3.93 -2.17
CA VAL A 46 14.35 4.59 -1.98
C VAL A 46 14.12 5.98 -1.42
N ARG A 47 14.70 6.25 -0.26
CA ARG A 47 14.55 7.54 0.40
C ARG A 47 15.63 8.53 -0.06
N HIS A 48 15.19 9.73 -0.44
CA HIS A 48 16.05 10.89 -0.71
C HIS A 48 15.57 12.07 0.14
N ASP A 49 16.22 12.30 1.28
CA ASP A 49 15.86 13.31 2.28
C ASP A 49 14.40 13.11 2.77
N THR A 50 13.47 13.96 2.34
CA THR A 50 12.04 13.89 2.67
C THR A 50 11.17 13.30 1.56
N GLN A 51 11.75 13.00 0.41
CA GLN A 51 11.07 12.35 -0.71
C GLN A 51 11.28 10.84 -0.68
N LEU A 52 10.33 10.09 -1.22
CA LEU A 52 10.44 8.66 -1.44
C LEU A 52 10.22 8.32 -2.90
N ASN A 53 11.24 7.75 -3.56
CA ASN A 53 11.07 7.18 -4.88
C ASN A 53 10.52 5.77 -4.76
N LEU A 54 9.39 5.52 -5.41
CA LEU A 54 8.69 4.24 -5.41
C LEU A 54 8.77 3.59 -6.78
N ARG A 55 8.99 2.27 -6.79
CA ARG A 55 8.69 1.39 -7.92
C ARG A 55 7.65 0.39 -7.46
N LEU A 56 6.51 0.36 -8.13
CA LEU A 56 5.36 -0.49 -7.82
C LEU A 56 5.09 -1.45 -8.96
N THR A 57 4.84 -2.73 -8.67
CA THR A 57 4.51 -3.73 -9.68
C THR A 57 3.46 -4.68 -9.13
N CYS A 58 2.30 -4.73 -9.77
CA CYS A 58 1.22 -5.66 -9.41
C CYS A 58 1.20 -6.86 -10.35
N ALA A 59 0.87 -8.00 -9.79
CA ALA A 59 0.60 -9.25 -10.49
C ALA A 59 -0.76 -9.79 -10.03
N GLY A 60 -1.84 -9.40 -10.72
CA GLY A 60 -3.22 -9.75 -10.37
C GLY A 60 -3.73 -9.11 -9.07
N HIS A 61 -2.96 -8.23 -8.43
CA HIS A 61 -3.30 -7.52 -7.20
C HIS A 61 -3.95 -6.17 -7.52
N PRO A 62 -4.86 -5.65 -6.65
CA PRO A 62 -5.37 -4.30 -6.79
C PRO A 62 -4.24 -3.27 -6.93
N ALA A 63 -4.42 -2.30 -7.83
CA ALA A 63 -3.43 -1.26 -8.03
C ALA A 63 -3.37 -0.32 -6.81
N PRO A 64 -2.16 0.03 -6.32
CA PRO A 64 -2.01 0.98 -5.22
C PRO A 64 -2.62 2.35 -5.54
N LEU A 65 -3.14 3.01 -4.51
CA LEU A 65 -3.64 4.39 -4.58
C LEU A 65 -2.60 5.34 -3.99
N ILE A 66 -2.49 6.53 -4.57
CA ILE A 66 -1.55 7.56 -4.10
C ILE A 66 -2.32 8.85 -3.87
N VAL A 67 -2.35 9.33 -2.61
CA VAL A 67 -2.87 10.67 -2.33
C VAL A 67 -1.75 11.69 -2.52
N ARG A 68 -2.01 12.66 -3.40
CA ARG A 68 -1.10 13.74 -3.76
C ARG A 68 -1.30 14.96 -2.85
N HIS A 69 -0.33 15.85 -2.82
CA HIS A 69 -0.37 17.06 -1.97
C HIS A 69 -1.54 18.01 -2.24
N ASP A 70 -2.14 17.93 -3.43
CA ASP A 70 -3.34 18.69 -3.80
C ASP A 70 -4.66 18.01 -3.39
N GLY A 71 -4.58 16.85 -2.71
CA GLY A 71 -5.73 16.06 -2.29
C GLY A 71 -6.28 15.11 -3.36
N SER A 72 -5.74 15.14 -4.57
CA SER A 72 -6.13 14.17 -5.60
C SER A 72 -5.64 12.76 -5.24
N VAL A 73 -6.40 11.75 -5.66
CA VAL A 73 -6.02 10.34 -5.51
C VAL A 73 -5.77 9.76 -6.88
N GLU A 74 -4.53 9.32 -7.09
CA GLU A 74 -4.06 8.69 -8.32
C GLU A 74 -4.02 7.17 -8.12
N THR A 75 -4.47 6.41 -9.13
CA THR A 75 -4.26 4.96 -9.19
C THR A 75 -2.94 4.67 -9.91
N ALA A 76 -2.04 3.92 -9.29
CA ALA A 76 -0.77 3.54 -9.90
C ALA A 76 -1.01 2.72 -11.18
N ASP A 77 -0.50 3.17 -12.34
CA ASP A 77 -0.67 2.48 -13.63
C ASP A 77 0.26 1.25 -13.71
N THR A 78 0.00 0.27 -12.87
CA THR A 78 0.67 -1.02 -12.83
C THR A 78 -0.29 -2.12 -13.25
N ARG A 79 0.20 -3.09 -14.04
CA ARG A 79 -0.59 -4.21 -14.55
C ARG A 79 0.25 -5.47 -14.57
N GLY A 80 -0.36 -6.61 -14.28
CA GLY A 80 0.31 -7.90 -14.39
C GLY A 80 -0.67 -9.05 -14.22
N VAL A 81 -0.32 -10.18 -14.81
CA VAL A 81 -1.08 -11.44 -14.68
C VAL A 81 -0.86 -12.05 -13.31
N LEU A 82 -1.83 -12.80 -12.83
CA LEU A 82 -1.72 -13.64 -11.63
C LEU A 82 -0.47 -14.54 -11.71
N VAL A 83 0.29 -14.57 -10.64
CA VAL A 83 1.48 -15.43 -10.54
C VAL A 83 1.05 -16.89 -10.41
N GLY A 84 1.63 -17.76 -11.23
CA GLY A 84 1.29 -19.20 -11.28
C GLY A 84 0.11 -19.55 -12.19
N ALA A 85 -0.52 -18.55 -12.83
CA ALA A 85 -1.68 -18.78 -13.69
C ALA A 85 -1.31 -19.12 -15.14
N LEU A 86 -0.29 -18.47 -15.69
CA LEU A 86 0.11 -18.62 -17.09
C LEU A 86 1.61 -18.86 -17.23
N PRO A 87 2.06 -19.67 -18.22
CA PRO A 87 3.49 -19.87 -18.48
C PRO A 87 4.22 -18.58 -18.86
N GLN A 88 3.57 -17.71 -19.62
CA GLN A 88 4.13 -16.42 -20.00
C GLN A 88 3.69 -15.35 -19.00
N PHE A 89 4.62 -14.95 -18.16
CA PHE A 89 4.41 -13.87 -17.18
C PHE A 89 4.75 -12.51 -17.79
N LYS A 90 3.85 -11.55 -17.61
CA LYS A 90 4.08 -10.14 -17.97
C LYS A 90 3.56 -9.25 -16.85
N ALA A 91 4.37 -8.28 -16.47
CA ALA A 91 3.98 -7.23 -15.54
C ALA A 91 4.56 -5.89 -16.02
N ARG A 92 3.87 -4.80 -15.70
CA ARG A 92 4.32 -3.42 -15.92
C ARG A 92 4.52 -2.75 -14.58
N SER A 93 5.70 -2.22 -14.37
CA SER A 93 6.03 -1.39 -13.22
C SER A 93 5.58 0.06 -13.44
N PHE A 94 5.20 0.70 -12.35
CA PHE A 94 4.93 2.14 -12.25
C PHE A 94 5.97 2.76 -11.30
N GLU A 95 6.60 3.84 -11.74
CA GLU A 95 7.58 4.59 -10.95
C GLU A 95 7.03 5.97 -10.64
N THR A 96 7.21 6.40 -9.41
CA THR A 96 6.75 7.70 -8.94
C THR A 96 7.58 8.18 -7.76
N THR A 97 7.51 9.49 -7.49
CA THR A 97 8.06 10.09 -6.27
C THR A 97 6.91 10.53 -5.37
N LEU A 98 6.99 10.23 -4.09
CA LEU A 98 6.14 10.82 -3.08
C LEU A 98 6.84 12.05 -2.50
N GLU A 99 6.17 13.19 -2.61
CA GLU A 99 6.56 14.43 -1.97
C GLU A 99 6.20 14.40 -0.46
N PRO A 100 6.81 15.26 0.38
CA PRO A 100 6.56 15.26 1.81
C PRO A 100 5.08 15.33 2.18
N GLY A 101 4.59 14.32 2.88
CA GLY A 101 3.18 14.20 3.28
C GLY A 101 2.26 13.49 2.30
N GLU A 102 2.75 13.11 1.11
CA GLU A 102 2.04 12.22 0.20
C GLU A 102 2.12 10.77 0.69
N THR A 103 1.11 9.97 0.36
CA THR A 103 1.00 8.58 0.82
C THR A 103 0.61 7.66 -0.31
N CYS A 104 1.31 6.53 -0.42
CA CYS A 104 0.91 5.39 -1.23
C CYS A 104 0.25 4.32 -0.35
N LEU A 105 -0.94 3.90 -0.72
CA LEU A 105 -1.72 2.85 -0.05
C LEU A 105 -1.74 1.59 -0.88
N LEU A 106 -1.27 0.47 -0.30
CA LEU A 106 -1.42 -0.88 -0.83
C LEU A 106 -2.50 -1.58 0.00
N PHE A 107 -3.40 -2.31 -0.64
CA PHE A 107 -4.54 -2.94 0.03
C PHE A 107 -4.97 -4.21 -0.71
N THR A 108 -5.52 -5.18 0.01
CA THR A 108 -6.16 -6.35 -0.59
C THR A 108 -7.59 -6.03 -1.02
N ASP A 109 -8.12 -6.81 -1.95
CA ASP A 109 -9.51 -6.71 -2.44
C ASP A 109 -10.55 -6.83 -1.31
N GLY A 110 -10.21 -7.51 -0.20
CA GLY A 110 -11.04 -7.54 1.00
C GLY A 110 -11.44 -6.17 1.55
N VAL A 111 -10.70 -5.08 1.22
CA VAL A 111 -11.10 -3.70 1.56
C VAL A 111 -12.23 -3.24 0.65
N THR A 112 -12.05 -3.31 -0.67
CA THR A 112 -13.01 -2.77 -1.66
C THR A 112 -14.22 -3.68 -1.85
N GLU A 113 -14.05 -5.00 -1.70
CA GLU A 113 -15.13 -5.99 -1.77
C GLU A 113 -15.86 -6.21 -0.44
N ALA A 114 -15.45 -5.51 0.63
CA ALA A 114 -16.12 -5.54 1.93
C ALA A 114 -17.63 -5.25 1.78
N ARG A 115 -18.48 -6.22 2.16
CA ARG A 115 -19.92 -6.13 2.02
C ARG A 115 -20.56 -5.65 3.32
N GLY A 116 -21.46 -4.67 3.22
CA GLY A 116 -22.09 -4.08 4.38
C GLY A 116 -22.97 -2.90 4.01
N GLY A 117 -22.75 -1.77 4.70
CA GLY A 117 -23.47 -0.53 4.52
C GLY A 117 -24.84 -0.49 5.20
N PRO A 118 -25.54 0.66 5.17
CA PRO A 118 -26.79 0.88 5.90
C PRO A 118 -27.91 -0.08 5.52
N LEU A 119 -27.95 -0.54 4.26
CA LEU A 119 -28.96 -1.46 3.75
C LEU A 119 -28.50 -2.93 3.77
N GLY A 120 -27.24 -3.19 4.10
CA GLY A 120 -26.61 -4.50 4.06
C GLY A 120 -26.36 -5.01 2.64
N GLY A 121 -25.17 -5.56 2.38
CA GLY A 121 -24.83 -6.17 1.09
C GLY A 121 -24.25 -5.26 0.02
N GLU A 122 -24.13 -3.96 0.25
CA GLU A 122 -23.36 -3.07 -0.62
C GLU A 122 -21.85 -3.31 -0.44
N ILE A 123 -21.06 -3.20 -1.52
CA ILE A 123 -19.60 -3.21 -1.43
C ILE A 123 -19.10 -1.86 -0.96
N PHE A 124 -17.96 -1.83 -0.24
CA PHE A 124 -17.29 -0.60 0.14
C PHE A 124 -16.85 0.18 -1.11
N GLY A 125 -16.17 -0.49 -2.02
CA GLY A 125 -15.85 -0.03 -3.36
C GLY A 125 -14.66 0.93 -3.42
N ASP A 126 -14.12 1.09 -4.64
CA ASP A 126 -12.94 1.92 -4.90
C ASP A 126 -13.20 3.41 -4.64
N GLN A 127 -14.42 3.89 -4.90
CA GLN A 127 -14.76 5.29 -4.72
C GLN A 127 -14.66 5.70 -3.25
N ARG A 128 -15.28 4.93 -2.34
CA ARG A 128 -15.23 5.21 -0.89
C ARG A 128 -13.81 5.10 -0.34
N LEU A 129 -13.04 4.14 -0.86
CA LEU A 129 -11.63 4.02 -0.48
C LEU A 129 -10.81 5.23 -0.93
N SER A 130 -11.01 5.71 -2.15
CA SER A 130 -10.37 6.92 -2.68
C SER A 130 -10.74 8.18 -1.88
N GLU A 131 -12.03 8.37 -1.59
CA GLU A 131 -12.53 9.49 -0.78
C GLU A 131 -11.92 9.45 0.64
N ALA A 132 -11.92 8.28 1.28
CA ALA A 132 -11.33 8.09 2.59
C ALA A 132 -9.82 8.37 2.61
N LEU A 133 -9.10 7.95 1.55
CA LEU A 133 -7.66 8.22 1.42
C LEU A 133 -7.38 9.70 1.20
N ALA A 134 -8.20 10.41 0.41
CA ALA A 134 -8.06 11.85 0.21
C ALA A 134 -8.16 12.63 1.54
N GLU A 135 -9.08 12.21 2.44
CA GLU A 135 -9.21 12.79 3.78
C GLU A 135 -7.98 12.53 4.68
N CYS A 136 -7.15 11.55 4.34
CA CYS A 136 -5.94 11.20 5.09
C CYS A 136 -4.70 12.01 4.68
N LEU A 137 -4.83 12.98 3.77
CA LEU A 137 -3.70 13.78 3.31
C LEU A 137 -2.91 14.37 4.48
N GLY A 138 -1.62 14.07 4.49
CA GLY A 138 -0.68 14.55 5.50
C GLY A 138 -0.76 13.88 6.86
N MET A 139 -1.55 12.83 7.01
CA MET A 139 -1.52 11.96 8.19
C MET A 139 -0.27 11.07 8.18
N PRO A 140 0.26 10.66 9.35
CA PRO A 140 1.28 9.63 9.42
C PRO A 140 0.71 8.27 8.95
N ALA A 141 1.60 7.39 8.46
CA ALA A 141 1.21 6.11 7.84
C ALA A 141 0.31 5.26 8.76
N GLU A 142 0.62 5.22 10.06
CA GLU A 142 -0.17 4.47 11.05
C GLU A 142 -1.61 4.98 11.13
N ALA A 143 -1.80 6.31 11.15
CA ALA A 143 -3.13 6.92 11.21
C ALA A 143 -3.93 6.68 9.91
N VAL A 144 -3.26 6.64 8.75
CA VAL A 144 -3.89 6.27 7.48
C VAL A 144 -4.43 4.83 7.55
N VAL A 145 -3.58 3.87 7.98
CA VAL A 145 -3.98 2.47 8.13
C VAL A 145 -5.15 2.33 9.10
N GLU A 146 -5.07 2.94 10.28
CA GLU A 146 -6.12 2.91 11.30
C GLU A 146 -7.45 3.47 10.74
N ARG A 147 -7.39 4.60 10.02
CA ARG A 147 -8.59 5.23 9.41
C ARG A 147 -9.26 4.31 8.42
N ILE A 148 -8.51 3.71 7.47
CA ILE A 148 -9.04 2.81 6.45
C ILE A 148 -9.62 1.55 7.10
N MET A 149 -8.90 0.94 8.02
CA MET A 149 -9.35 -0.25 8.75
C MET A 149 -10.63 0.02 9.55
N MET A 150 -10.71 1.17 10.22
CA MET A 150 -11.91 1.58 10.97
C MET A 150 -13.13 1.73 10.05
N LEU A 151 -12.99 2.46 8.93
CA LEU A 151 -14.08 2.69 7.99
C LEU A 151 -14.58 1.39 7.37
N THR A 152 -13.66 0.50 6.97
CA THR A 152 -14.00 -0.81 6.43
C THR A 152 -14.71 -1.68 7.47
N SER A 153 -14.22 -1.71 8.71
CA SER A 153 -14.84 -2.45 9.81
C SER A 153 -16.24 -1.93 10.15
N GLN A 154 -16.43 -0.61 10.17
CA GLN A 154 -17.74 0.00 10.38
C GLN A 154 -18.71 -0.33 9.24
N TRP A 155 -18.21 -0.38 8.00
CA TRP A 155 -19.00 -0.75 6.83
C TRP A 155 -19.51 -2.19 6.89
N VAL A 156 -18.63 -3.13 7.22
CA VAL A 156 -18.95 -4.56 7.34
C VAL A 156 -19.85 -4.84 8.56
N GLY A 157 -19.63 -4.14 9.66
CA GLY A 157 -20.36 -4.38 10.91
C GLY A 157 -20.07 -5.77 11.50
N ARG A 158 -21.09 -6.65 11.51
CA ARG A 158 -20.99 -8.03 12.05
C ARG A 158 -21.00 -9.11 10.97
N LEU A 159 -20.97 -8.72 9.69
CA LEU A 159 -21.01 -9.69 8.60
C LEU A 159 -19.63 -10.37 8.43
N PRO A 160 -19.60 -11.64 8.01
CA PRO A 160 -18.37 -12.28 7.60
C PRO A 160 -17.75 -11.53 6.41
N HIS A 161 -16.45 -11.34 6.41
CA HIS A 161 -15.72 -10.69 5.33
C HIS A 161 -14.42 -11.44 5.06
N ASP A 162 -13.81 -11.18 3.91
CA ASP A 162 -12.51 -11.70 3.52
C ASP A 162 -11.37 -11.05 4.31
N ASP A 163 -10.18 -11.65 4.23
CA ASP A 163 -8.99 -11.13 4.90
C ASP A 163 -8.61 -9.75 4.36
N ILE A 164 -8.43 -8.80 5.27
CA ILE A 164 -8.06 -7.43 4.96
C ILE A 164 -6.59 -7.20 5.33
N ALA A 165 -5.81 -6.74 4.37
CA ALA A 165 -4.48 -6.22 4.61
C ALA A 165 -4.33 -4.82 4.00
N VAL A 166 -3.74 -3.91 4.76
CA VAL A 166 -3.48 -2.53 4.36
C VAL A 166 -2.06 -2.15 4.75
N VAL A 167 -1.34 -1.54 3.81
CA VAL A 167 0.00 -0.97 4.04
C VAL A 167 0.03 0.45 3.52
N ALA A 168 0.45 1.41 4.34
CA ALA A 168 0.66 2.79 3.95
C ALA A 168 2.16 3.13 3.91
N ILE A 169 2.60 3.81 2.86
CA ILE A 169 3.95 4.34 2.71
C ILE A 169 3.81 5.85 2.59
N THR A 170 4.21 6.59 3.62
CA THR A 170 4.08 8.06 3.67
C THR A 170 5.45 8.72 3.63
N ALA A 171 5.64 9.68 2.73
CA ALA A 171 6.85 10.49 2.68
C ALA A 171 6.92 11.44 3.91
N PRO A 172 8.04 11.43 4.67
CA PRO A 172 8.14 12.16 5.92
C PRO A 172 8.08 13.68 5.68
N ARG A 173 7.34 14.40 6.52
CA ARG A 173 7.40 15.86 6.58
C ARG A 173 8.62 16.30 7.37
N ARG A 174 9.25 17.41 6.99
CA ARG A 174 10.25 18.04 7.86
C ARG A 174 9.52 18.58 9.09
N THR A 175 9.78 17.98 10.23
CA THR A 175 9.37 18.55 11.51
C THR A 175 10.34 19.67 11.81
N HIS A 176 9.99 20.93 11.54
CA HIS A 176 10.69 22.07 12.10
C HIS A 176 10.39 22.07 13.61
N LEU A 177 11.31 21.56 14.40
CA LEU A 177 11.34 21.86 15.82
C LEU A 177 11.70 23.35 15.91
N THR A 178 10.71 24.22 16.01
CA THR A 178 10.92 25.58 16.48
C THR A 178 11.33 25.44 17.94
N ALA A 179 12.63 25.66 18.22
CA ALA A 179 13.06 25.86 19.58
C ALA A 179 12.28 27.07 20.11
N VAL A 180 11.36 26.84 21.04
CA VAL A 180 10.78 27.92 21.82
C VAL A 180 11.92 28.37 22.72
N ASP A 181 12.57 29.50 22.38
CA ASP A 181 13.53 30.16 23.21
C ASP A 181 12.84 30.55 24.53
N GLY A 182 12.96 29.65 25.53
CA GLY A 182 12.51 29.87 26.89
C GLY A 182 13.46 30.83 27.61
N HIS A 183 13.53 32.07 27.23
CA HIS A 183 14.15 33.15 28.01
C HIS A 183 13.11 33.76 28.95
N THR A 184 12.82 33.06 30.04
CA THR A 184 12.37 33.71 31.25
C THR A 184 13.52 33.68 32.25
N ALA A 185 14.40 34.66 32.13
CA ALA A 185 15.36 35.00 33.23
C ALA A 185 14.58 35.53 34.40
N GLY A 186 14.19 34.69 35.33
CA GLY A 186 13.71 35.09 36.63
C GLY A 186 14.87 35.69 37.43
N ARG A 187 14.92 37.00 37.59
CA ARG A 187 15.77 37.66 38.57
C ARG A 187 15.17 37.41 39.95
N TYR A 188 15.81 36.56 40.72
CA TYR A 188 15.65 36.56 42.16
C TYR A 188 16.64 37.59 42.72
N THR A 189 16.13 38.69 43.24
CA THR A 189 16.86 39.60 44.12
C THR A 189 16.65 39.09 45.56
N ALA A 190 17.75 38.98 46.29
CA ALA A 190 17.81 38.64 47.72
C ALA A 190 17.18 39.72 48.59
#